data_b5384d178371a15bdc35e11b513116aa
#
_entry.id   b5384d178371a15bdc35e11b513116aa
#
_cell.length_a   1.000
_cell.length_b   1.000
_cell.length_c   1.000
_cell.angle_alpha   90.00
_cell.angle_beta   90.00
_cell.angle_gamma   90.00
#
_symmetry.space_group_name_H-M   'P 1'
#
loop_
_entity.id
_entity.type
_entity.pdbx_description
1 polymer ?
#
loop_
_entity_poly.entity_id
_entity_poly.type
_entity_poly.pdbx_seq_one_letter_code
_entity_poly.pdbx_strand_id
1 'polypeptide(L)'
;MPVINVTKKTWLATKVRKADNFLTRLVGLLKRTNLGPEEALWLIPSKGIHTIGMKFPIDVVFLDKSNVVLGIISELVPYRISGVRLRGHSVLELPKGTLKKSRTEVGDQLEISLVESSVMDDLRDNRLSQIG
;
A
#
# COMPACT_ATOMS: atom_id res chain seq x y z
N MET A 1 -4.14 -9.99 -2.64
CA MET A 1 -2.75 -10.08 -2.11
C MET A 1 -2.64 -9.21 -0.87
N PRO A 2 -2.34 -9.76 0.28
CA PRO A 2 -2.12 -8.95 1.48
C PRO A 2 -0.72 -8.32 1.51
N VAL A 3 -0.61 -7.21 2.25
CA VAL A 3 0.67 -6.55 2.53
C VAL A 3 0.92 -6.53 4.02
N ILE A 4 2.06 -7.04 4.42
CA ILE A 4 2.49 -7.14 5.82
C ILE A 4 3.77 -6.34 6.00
N ASN A 5 3.85 -5.59 7.08
CA ASN A 5 5.10 -4.99 7.54
C ASN A 5 5.79 -6.01 8.45
N VAL A 6 6.80 -6.68 7.92
CA VAL A 6 7.52 -7.74 8.64
C VAL A 6 8.31 -7.17 9.81
N THR A 7 8.91 -6.01 9.63
CA THR A 7 9.71 -5.34 10.67
C THR A 7 8.86 -4.98 11.88
N LYS A 8 7.70 -4.41 11.66
CA LYS A 8 6.81 -3.95 12.74
C LYS A 8 5.80 -5.02 13.18
N LYS A 9 5.68 -6.12 12.41
CA LYS A 9 4.69 -7.18 12.64
C LYS A 9 3.25 -6.65 12.59
N THR A 10 2.98 -5.82 11.58
CA THR A 10 1.68 -5.19 11.37
C THR A 10 1.16 -5.47 9.97
N TRP A 11 -0.13 -5.22 9.77
CA TRP A 11 -0.80 -5.36 8.48
C TRP A 11 -1.04 -3.99 7.87
N LEU A 12 -0.80 -3.86 6.56
CA LEU A 12 -1.14 -2.64 5.82
C LEU A 12 -2.41 -2.83 5.01
N ALA A 13 -2.57 -3.99 4.40
CA ALA A 13 -3.73 -4.27 3.55
C ALA A 13 -3.96 -5.77 3.44
N THR A 14 -5.22 -6.16 3.22
CA THR A 14 -5.58 -7.55 2.92
C THR A 14 -6.04 -7.69 1.47
N LYS A 15 -6.47 -6.60 0.85
CA LYS A 15 -7.00 -6.59 -0.52
C LYS A 15 -6.14 -5.65 -1.36
N VAL A 16 -5.13 -6.19 -2.03
CA VAL A 16 -4.24 -5.41 -2.88
C VAL A 16 -4.58 -5.68 -4.34
N ARG A 17 -4.80 -4.61 -5.07
CA ARG A 17 -4.94 -4.65 -6.52
C ARG A 17 -3.63 -4.19 -7.15
N LYS A 18 -3.07 -5.02 -8.02
CA LYS A 18 -1.88 -4.67 -8.78
C LYS A 18 -2.28 -3.86 -10.01
N ALA A 19 -1.58 -2.78 -10.26
CA ALA A 19 -1.74 -1.96 -11.46
C ALA A 19 -0.42 -1.90 -12.22
N ASP A 20 -0.45 -2.34 -13.47
CA ASP A 20 0.73 -2.43 -14.33
C ASP A 20 0.99 -1.15 -15.10
N ASN A 21 -0.01 -0.28 -15.18
CA ASN A 21 0.11 0.94 -15.95
C ASN A 21 -0.75 2.04 -15.34
N PHE A 22 -0.41 3.26 -15.72
CA PHE A 22 -1.06 4.47 -15.25
C PHE A 22 -2.56 4.50 -15.56
N LEU A 23 -2.96 4.02 -16.74
CA LEU A 23 -4.35 4.08 -17.17
C LEU A 23 -5.25 3.19 -16.30
N THR A 24 -4.79 1.98 -15.99
CA THR A 24 -5.51 1.06 -15.12
C THR A 24 -5.76 1.68 -13.74
N ARG A 25 -4.72 2.29 -13.18
CA ARG A 25 -4.82 2.99 -11.90
C ARG A 25 -5.82 4.14 -11.97
N LEU A 26 -5.71 4.98 -13.00
CA LEU A 26 -6.55 6.15 -13.17
C LEU A 26 -8.03 5.77 -13.25
N VAL A 27 -8.37 4.81 -14.10
CA VAL A 27 -9.75 4.33 -14.24
C VAL A 27 -10.25 3.74 -12.92
N GLY A 28 -9.40 2.98 -12.22
CA GLY A 28 -9.79 2.34 -10.96
C GLY A 28 -10.10 3.32 -9.85
N LEU A 29 -9.28 4.35 -9.67
CA LEU A 29 -9.40 5.30 -8.55
C LEU A 29 -10.30 6.49 -8.81
N LEU A 30 -10.37 7.00 -10.04
CA LEU A 30 -11.17 8.19 -10.34
C LEU A 30 -12.67 7.99 -10.11
N LYS A 31 -13.15 6.77 -10.17
CA LYS A 31 -14.57 6.45 -9.95
C LYS A 31 -14.90 6.27 -8.47
N ARG A 32 -13.92 6.32 -7.59
CA ARG A 32 -14.10 6.04 -6.17
C ARG A 32 -14.07 7.32 -5.37
N THR A 33 -14.75 7.31 -4.23
CA THR A 33 -14.73 8.41 -3.26
C THR A 33 -13.72 8.18 -2.15
N ASN A 34 -13.25 6.94 -1.98
CA ASN A 34 -12.18 6.57 -1.06
C ASN A 34 -11.63 5.19 -1.40
N LEU A 35 -10.53 4.83 -0.74
CA LEU A 35 -10.08 3.46 -0.60
C LEU A 35 -10.72 2.91 0.67
N GLY A 36 -11.31 1.72 0.58
CA GLY A 36 -11.87 1.06 1.76
C GLY A 36 -10.78 0.66 2.74
N PRO A 37 -11.15 0.38 4.00
CA PRO A 37 -10.19 -0.12 4.98
C PRO A 37 -9.59 -1.43 4.45
N GLU A 38 -8.32 -1.62 4.63
CA GLU A 38 -7.59 -2.79 4.18
C GLU A 38 -7.42 -2.93 2.65
N GLU A 39 -7.88 -1.96 1.87
CA GLU A 39 -7.61 -1.93 0.43
C GLU A 39 -6.28 -1.23 0.14
N ALA A 40 -5.61 -1.66 -0.92
CA ALA A 40 -4.42 -1.00 -1.42
C ALA A 40 -4.32 -1.14 -2.94
N LEU A 41 -3.64 -0.17 -3.55
CA LEU A 41 -3.26 -0.23 -4.96
C LEU A 41 -1.75 -0.31 -5.04
N TRP A 42 -1.23 -1.31 -5.75
CA TRP A 42 0.20 -1.51 -5.92
C TRP A 42 0.59 -1.24 -7.36
N LEU A 43 1.31 -0.14 -7.56
CA LEU A 43 1.82 0.27 -8.87
C LEU A 43 3.23 -0.30 -9.06
N ILE A 44 3.39 -1.15 -10.06
CA ILE A 44 4.67 -1.78 -10.37
C ILE A 44 4.81 -1.97 -11.88
N PRO A 45 5.86 -1.46 -12.54
CA PRO A 45 6.91 -0.62 -11.95
C PRO A 45 6.46 0.83 -11.76
N SER A 46 6.96 1.48 -10.73
CA SER A 46 6.72 2.91 -10.51
C SER A 46 7.78 3.49 -9.58
N LYS A 47 8.14 4.75 -9.80
CA LYS A 47 9.07 5.50 -8.94
C LYS A 47 8.41 6.68 -8.25
N GLY A 48 7.20 7.01 -8.65
CA GLY A 48 6.44 8.12 -8.11
C GLY A 48 5.00 8.09 -8.61
N ILE A 49 4.18 8.97 -8.06
CA ILE A 49 2.77 9.08 -8.40
C ILE A 49 2.32 10.53 -8.45
N HIS A 50 1.11 10.74 -8.97
CA HIS A 50 0.37 11.98 -8.79
C HIS A 50 -1.05 11.66 -8.35
N THR A 51 -1.68 12.63 -7.70
CA THR A 51 -3.06 12.51 -7.22
C THR A 51 -4.02 13.42 -8.02
N ILE A 52 -3.60 13.86 -9.20
CA ILE A 52 -4.43 14.71 -10.07
C ILE A 52 -5.67 13.92 -10.49
N GLY A 53 -6.83 14.52 -10.25
CA GLY A 53 -8.13 13.88 -10.55
C GLY A 53 -8.68 13.00 -9.44
N MET A 54 -7.93 12.72 -8.39
CA MET A 54 -8.43 11.97 -7.24
C MET A 54 -9.32 12.85 -6.37
N LYS A 55 -10.24 12.22 -5.66
CA LYS A 55 -11.25 12.90 -4.83
C LYS A 55 -10.98 12.79 -3.33
N PHE A 56 -9.91 12.12 -2.94
CA PHE A 56 -9.62 11.83 -1.53
C PHE A 56 -8.11 11.74 -1.29
N PRO A 57 -7.63 12.00 -0.07
CA PRO A 57 -6.23 11.84 0.27
C PRO A 57 -5.88 10.36 0.46
N ILE A 58 -4.61 10.03 0.25
CA ILE A 58 -4.09 8.67 0.40
C ILE A 58 -2.77 8.69 1.15
N ASP A 59 -2.44 7.54 1.76
CA ASP A 59 -1.09 7.28 2.23
C ASP A 59 -0.30 6.61 1.12
N VAL A 60 0.99 6.91 1.03
CA VAL A 60 1.85 6.44 -0.05
C VAL A 60 3.12 5.82 0.53
N VAL A 61 3.49 4.65 0.02
CA VAL A 61 4.74 3.96 0.38
C VAL A 61 5.54 3.70 -0.89
N PHE A 62 6.79 4.17 -0.91
CA PHE A 62 7.73 3.90 -1.99
C PHE A 62 8.61 2.73 -1.62
N LEU A 63 8.68 1.73 -2.51
CA LEU A 63 9.41 0.48 -2.26
C LEU A 63 10.54 0.29 -3.28
N ASP A 64 11.64 -0.29 -2.82
CA ASP A 64 12.70 -0.75 -3.71
C ASP A 64 12.37 -2.15 -4.26
N LYS A 65 13.32 -2.74 -5.00
CA LYS A 65 13.14 -4.07 -5.62
C LYS A 65 12.93 -5.17 -4.59
N SER A 66 13.40 -4.99 -3.38
CA SER A 66 13.28 -5.97 -2.29
C SER A 66 12.11 -5.67 -1.36
N ASN A 67 11.26 -4.71 -1.73
CA ASN A 67 10.13 -4.25 -0.92
C ASN A 67 10.53 -3.65 0.43
N VAL A 68 11.71 -3.03 0.47
CA VAL A 68 12.12 -2.19 1.60
C VAL A 68 11.57 -0.77 1.38
N VAL A 69 11.04 -0.19 2.43
CA VAL A 69 10.44 1.14 2.38
C VAL A 69 11.52 2.20 2.17
N LEU A 70 11.47 2.89 1.03
CA LEU A 70 12.38 3.98 0.68
C LEU A 70 11.87 5.35 1.16
N GLY A 71 10.56 5.50 1.19
CA GLY A 71 9.92 6.75 1.57
C GLY A 71 8.45 6.55 1.83
N ILE A 72 7.88 7.46 2.59
CA ILE A 72 6.45 7.46 2.89
C ILE A 72 5.91 8.88 2.79
N ILE A 73 4.66 9.00 2.40
CA ILE A 73 3.91 10.26 2.48
C ILE A 73 2.59 9.96 3.14
N SER A 74 2.36 10.58 4.29
CA SER A 74 1.11 10.47 5.01
C SER A 74 0.13 11.53 4.52
N GLU A 75 -1.07 11.09 4.18
CA GLU A 75 -2.15 11.98 3.77
C GLU A 75 -1.80 12.89 2.57
N LEU A 76 -1.32 12.28 1.48
CA LEU A 76 -1.10 13.02 0.24
C LEU A 76 -2.47 13.41 -0.33
N VAL A 77 -2.74 14.72 -0.33
CA VAL A 77 -4.03 15.26 -0.76
C VAL A 77 -4.16 15.25 -2.29
N PRO A 78 -5.40 15.36 -2.84
CA PRO A 78 -5.60 15.44 -4.29
C PRO A 78 -4.80 16.57 -4.94
N TYR A 79 -4.53 16.39 -6.24
CA TYR A 79 -3.83 17.36 -7.09
C TYR A 79 -2.39 17.64 -6.66
N ARG A 80 -1.69 16.61 -6.20
CA ARG A 80 -0.26 16.69 -5.83
C ARG A 80 0.57 15.73 -6.66
N ILE A 81 1.86 16.01 -6.70
CA ILE A 81 2.88 15.13 -7.30
C ILE A 81 3.81 14.70 -6.17
N SER A 82 4.06 13.38 -6.08
CA SER A 82 4.89 12.84 -5.00
C SER A 82 6.39 13.07 -5.17
N GLY A 83 6.82 13.47 -6.37
CA GLY A 83 8.22 13.39 -6.76
C GLY A 83 8.62 11.96 -7.12
N VAL A 84 9.89 11.79 -7.48
CA VAL A 84 10.44 10.52 -7.95
C VAL A 84 11.49 10.02 -6.97
N ARG A 85 11.44 8.73 -6.65
CA ARG A 85 12.48 8.04 -5.86
C ARG A 85 13.38 7.27 -6.81
N LEU A 86 14.66 7.66 -6.91
CA LEU A 86 15.61 7.11 -7.90
C LEU A 86 15.76 5.59 -7.77
N ARG A 87 15.73 5.05 -6.55
CA ARG A 87 15.82 3.61 -6.30
C ARG A 87 14.44 2.94 -6.26
N GLY A 88 13.39 3.70 -6.55
CA GLY A 88 12.02 3.21 -6.52
C GLY A 88 11.78 2.12 -7.55
N HIS A 89 11.02 1.11 -7.16
CA HIS A 89 10.58 0.03 -8.03
C HIS A 89 9.06 -0.09 -8.07
N SER A 90 8.42 0.11 -6.93
CA SER A 90 6.96 0.07 -6.84
C SER A 90 6.44 1.08 -5.82
N VAL A 91 5.15 1.35 -5.90
CA VAL A 91 4.47 2.29 -5.00
C VAL A 91 3.18 1.63 -4.51
N LEU A 92 2.93 1.72 -3.21
CA LEU A 92 1.66 1.33 -2.62
C LEU A 92 0.85 2.59 -2.31
N GLU A 93 -0.40 2.60 -2.75
CA GLU A 93 -1.39 3.59 -2.36
C GLU A 93 -2.34 2.94 -1.36
N LEU A 94 -2.50 3.57 -0.21
CA LEU A 94 -3.23 3.04 0.93
C LEU A 94 -4.26 4.06 1.42
N PRO A 95 -5.31 3.61 2.14
CA PRO A 95 -6.21 4.56 2.78
C PRO A 95 -5.47 5.45 3.77
N LYS A 96 -5.91 6.69 3.85
CA LYS A 96 -5.43 7.65 4.83
C LYS A 96 -5.43 7.04 6.24
N GLY A 97 -4.32 7.19 6.94
CA GLY A 97 -4.16 6.68 8.31
C GLY A 97 -3.52 5.31 8.42
N THR A 98 -3.33 4.59 7.31
CA THR A 98 -2.72 3.26 7.31
C THR A 98 -1.28 3.29 7.82
N LEU A 99 -0.50 4.31 7.43
CA LEU A 99 0.90 4.43 7.86
C LEU A 99 1.01 4.58 9.37
N LYS A 100 0.17 5.43 9.95
CA LYS A 100 0.13 5.63 11.39
C LYS A 100 -0.30 4.38 12.13
N LYS A 101 -1.35 3.74 11.66
CA LYS A 101 -1.90 2.53 12.28
C LYS A 101 -0.93 1.37 12.23
N SER A 102 -0.23 1.18 11.10
CA SER A 102 0.73 0.10 10.93
C SER A 102 2.13 0.43 11.46
N ARG A 103 2.37 1.68 11.85
CA ARG A 103 3.68 2.18 12.31
C ARG A 103 4.77 2.01 11.26
N THR A 104 4.41 2.03 10.00
CA THR A 104 5.37 1.83 8.90
C THR A 104 6.30 3.02 8.77
N GLU A 105 7.59 2.74 8.67
CA GLU A 105 8.66 3.72 8.58
C GLU A 105 9.63 3.38 7.45
N VAL A 106 10.41 4.37 7.04
CA VAL A 106 11.51 4.17 6.09
C VAL A 106 12.47 3.11 6.65
N GLY A 107 12.87 2.18 5.81
CA GLY A 107 13.75 1.07 6.19
C GLY A 107 13.01 -0.21 6.57
N ASP A 108 11.70 -0.14 6.79
CA ASP A 108 10.93 -1.34 7.12
C ASP A 108 10.85 -2.29 5.93
N GLN A 109 10.81 -3.57 6.22
CA GLN A 109 10.63 -4.62 5.22
C GLN A 109 9.16 -4.95 5.08
N LEU A 110 8.61 -4.80 3.87
CA LEU A 110 7.27 -5.24 3.57
C LEU A 110 7.30 -6.57 2.83
N GLU A 111 6.21 -7.30 2.93
CA GLU A 111 5.97 -8.52 2.17
C GLU A 111 4.61 -8.42 1.50
N ILE A 112 4.59 -8.55 0.18
CA ILE A 112 3.36 -8.59 -0.60
C ILE A 112 3.16 -10.05 -1.01
N SER A 113 2.24 -10.70 -0.32
CA SER A 113 2.04 -12.14 -0.45
C SER A 113 1.13 -12.46 -1.64
N LEU A 114 1.43 -13.56 -2.33
CA LEU A 114 0.56 -14.11 -3.37
C LEU A 114 -0.56 -14.98 -2.77
N VAL A 115 -0.57 -15.18 -1.46
CA VAL A 115 -1.62 -15.94 -0.76
C VAL A 115 -2.91 -15.15 -0.78
N GLU A 116 -4.02 -15.82 -1.11
CA GLU A 116 -5.33 -15.18 -1.15
C GLU A 116 -5.77 -14.70 0.23
N SER A 117 -6.61 -13.65 0.23
CA SER A 117 -7.07 -13.02 1.46
C SER A 117 -7.76 -13.99 2.43
N SER A 118 -8.55 -14.93 1.91
CA SER A 118 -9.22 -15.95 2.74
C SER A 118 -8.25 -16.82 3.51
N VAL A 119 -7.16 -17.25 2.85
CA VAL A 119 -6.11 -18.05 3.49
C VAL A 119 -5.38 -17.23 4.54
N MET A 120 -5.12 -15.95 4.25
CA MET A 120 -4.46 -15.07 5.20
C MET A 120 -5.33 -14.79 6.43
N ASP A 121 -6.64 -14.69 6.25
CA ASP A 121 -7.57 -14.54 7.36
C ASP A 121 -7.55 -15.78 8.27
N ASP A 122 -7.52 -16.97 7.69
CA ASP A 122 -7.39 -18.21 8.43
C ASP A 122 -6.09 -18.27 9.23
N LEU A 123 -4.99 -17.86 8.63
CA LEU A 123 -3.69 -17.79 9.31
C LEU A 123 -3.70 -16.77 10.44
N ARG A 124 -4.37 -15.65 10.25
CA ARG A 124 -4.53 -14.62 11.28
C ARG A 124 -5.32 -15.16 12.47
N ASP A 125 -6.44 -15.84 12.21
CA ASP A 125 -7.29 -16.44 13.24
C ASP A 125 -6.52 -17.51 14.03
N ASN A 126 -5.78 -18.36 13.34
CA ASN A 126 -4.91 -19.34 13.95
C ASN A 126 -3.88 -18.72 14.90
N ARG A 127 -3.28 -17.61 14.46
CA ARG A 127 -2.29 -16.90 15.24
C ARG A 127 -2.92 -16.31 16.51
N LEU A 128 -4.13 -15.76 16.40
CA LEU A 128 -4.85 -15.23 17.55
C LEU A 128 -5.25 -16.35 18.53
N SER A 129 -5.67 -17.50 18.04
CA SER A 129 -6.04 -18.63 18.89
C SER A 129 -4.82 -19.20 19.65
N GLN A 130 -3.64 -19.10 19.10
CA GLN A 130 -2.40 -19.51 19.78
C GLN A 130 -1.95 -18.56 20.88
N ILE A 131 -2.32 -17.29 20.77
CA ILE A 131 -1.98 -16.27 21.75
C ILE A 131 -2.96 -16.27 22.92
N GLY A 132 -4.18 -16.64 22.66
CA GLY A 132 -5.21 -16.75 23.67
C GLY A 132 -5.07 -18.05 24.46
#